data_2b55cc875fea8d77e341bd2e25ece283
#
_entry.id   2b55cc875fea8d77e341bd2e25ece283
#
_cell.length_a   1.000
_cell.length_b   1.000
_cell.length_c   1.000
_cell.angle_alpha   90.00
_cell.angle_beta   90.00
_cell.angle_gamma   90.00
#
_symmetry.space_group_name_H-M   'P 1'
#
loop_
_entity.id
_entity.type
_entity.pdbx_description
1 polymer ?
#
loop_
_entity_poly.entity_id
_entity_poly.type
_entity_poly.pdbx_seq_one_letter_code
_entity_poly.pdbx_strand_id
1 'polypeptide(L)'
;GVDYEITLSKACLDLEQKGHVDTESLRHYPSILFGLEMAMRHYEQGGWRHYDTPFSRGQAGIPINGLIWMGDYKYMLEQVEEKMKEGFRCVKLKIGAIDFDRELSLLKHIRTHFSAKEIELRVDANGAFTPPEAMDKLKRLAEMDLHSIEQPIRAGQLEEMAHLAAESPLPIALDEELIGCNAPDEKRRLLETIHPQYIILKPSLHGGISGCTEWIHLAEAILGSTPEQPKWWVTSALESQIGLNAIAQWCATLGNPLPQGLGTGEIFKDDKHRLIQRKGDTIWFTN
;
A
#
# COMPACT_ATOMS: atom_id res chain seq x y z
N GLY A 1 -20.57 1.58 13.50
CA GLY A 1 -20.63 1.79 14.90
C GLY A 1 -20.99 0.56 15.72
N VAL A 2 -22.25 0.40 16.09
CA VAL A 2 -22.72 -0.65 17.03
C VAL A 2 -22.38 -2.06 16.53
N ASP A 3 -22.53 -2.34 15.24
CA ASP A 3 -22.24 -3.65 14.66
C ASP A 3 -20.76 -4.01 14.73
N TYR A 4 -19.87 -3.03 14.60
CA TYR A 4 -18.42 -3.25 14.67
C TYR A 4 -17.99 -3.68 16.08
N GLU A 5 -18.42 -2.99 17.13
CA GLU A 5 -18.09 -3.32 18.52
C GLU A 5 -18.67 -4.67 18.96
N ILE A 6 -19.90 -4.98 18.53
CA ILE A 6 -20.52 -6.28 18.78
C ILE A 6 -19.73 -7.39 18.09
N THR A 7 -19.36 -7.19 16.83
CA THR A 7 -18.57 -8.17 16.07
C THR A 7 -17.20 -8.37 16.67
N LEU A 8 -16.51 -7.29 17.07
CA LEU A 8 -15.20 -7.38 17.75
C LEU A 8 -15.32 -8.17 19.05
N SER A 9 -16.30 -7.83 19.90
CA SER A 9 -16.50 -8.51 21.19
C SER A 9 -16.79 -10.00 20.99
N LYS A 10 -17.63 -10.35 20.02
CA LYS A 10 -17.92 -11.74 19.67
C LYS A 10 -16.67 -12.46 19.16
N ALA A 11 -15.92 -11.82 18.27
CA ALA A 11 -14.71 -12.41 17.69
C ALA A 11 -13.63 -12.66 18.74
N CYS A 12 -13.48 -11.78 19.75
CA CYS A 12 -12.60 -12.01 20.90
C CYS A 12 -13.04 -13.23 21.73
N LEU A 13 -14.34 -13.35 22.04
CA LEU A 13 -14.87 -14.51 22.75
C LEU A 13 -14.70 -15.82 21.98
N ASP A 14 -14.97 -15.77 20.67
CA ASP A 14 -14.76 -16.93 19.79
C ASP A 14 -13.28 -17.35 19.77
N LEU A 15 -12.36 -16.39 19.72
CA LEU A 15 -10.93 -16.62 19.77
C LEU A 15 -10.50 -17.29 21.09
N GLU A 16 -10.99 -16.80 22.22
CA GLU A 16 -10.74 -17.39 23.55
C GLU A 16 -11.24 -18.84 23.62
N GLN A 17 -12.40 -19.12 23.04
CA GLN A 17 -13.00 -20.48 23.06
C GLN A 17 -12.35 -21.45 22.09
N LYS A 18 -12.05 -21.02 20.88
CA LYS A 18 -11.54 -21.85 19.78
C LYS A 18 -10.01 -21.95 19.75
N GLY A 19 -9.31 -20.98 20.30
CA GLY A 19 -7.84 -20.90 20.26
C GLY A 19 -7.24 -20.56 18.90
N HIS A 20 -8.07 -20.15 17.92
CA HIS A 20 -7.63 -19.73 16.60
C HIS A 20 -8.56 -18.67 16.02
N VAL A 21 -8.05 -17.85 15.11
CA VAL A 21 -8.83 -16.82 14.40
C VAL A 21 -9.68 -17.46 13.31
N ASP A 22 -10.98 -17.20 13.34
CA ASP A 22 -11.92 -17.65 12.31
C ASP A 22 -11.90 -16.64 11.13
N THR A 23 -10.96 -16.85 10.22
CA THR A 23 -10.72 -15.94 9.09
C THR A 23 -11.92 -15.84 8.17
N GLU A 24 -12.68 -16.92 8.00
CA GLU A 24 -13.83 -16.96 7.09
C GLU A 24 -15.00 -16.12 7.62
N SER A 25 -15.34 -16.26 8.89
CA SER A 25 -16.42 -15.47 9.50
C SER A 25 -16.10 -13.98 9.62
N LEU A 26 -14.80 -13.63 9.69
CA LEU A 26 -14.32 -12.26 9.82
C LEU A 26 -13.90 -11.61 8.50
N ARG A 27 -14.01 -12.31 7.39
CA ARG A 27 -13.61 -11.85 6.05
C ARG A 27 -14.16 -10.45 5.69
N HIS A 28 -15.41 -10.16 6.08
CA HIS A 28 -16.07 -8.87 5.83
C HIS A 28 -15.76 -7.78 6.88
N TYR A 29 -14.90 -8.09 7.85
CA TYR A 29 -14.41 -7.16 8.88
C TYR A 29 -12.88 -7.09 8.88
N PRO A 30 -12.26 -6.57 7.81
CA PRO A 30 -10.81 -6.64 7.56
C PRO A 30 -9.95 -6.16 8.72
N SER A 31 -10.34 -5.05 9.36
CA SER A 31 -9.58 -4.48 10.47
C SER A 31 -9.69 -5.29 11.75
N ILE A 32 -10.84 -5.95 12.01
CA ILE A 32 -10.98 -6.89 13.13
C ILE A 32 -10.14 -8.12 12.88
N LEU A 33 -10.23 -8.70 11.68
CA LEU A 33 -9.45 -9.85 11.27
C LEU A 33 -7.96 -9.58 11.42
N PHE A 34 -7.47 -8.47 10.85
CA PHE A 34 -6.07 -8.07 11.00
C PHE A 34 -5.65 -7.90 12.47
N GLY A 35 -6.50 -7.25 13.28
CA GLY A 35 -6.25 -7.06 14.71
C GLY A 35 -6.09 -8.38 15.46
N LEU A 36 -6.94 -9.36 15.19
CA LEU A 36 -6.87 -10.68 15.83
C LEU A 36 -5.71 -11.54 15.32
N GLU A 37 -5.42 -11.49 14.02
CA GLU A 37 -4.24 -12.18 13.44
C GLU A 37 -2.94 -11.69 14.09
N MET A 38 -2.76 -10.36 14.22
CA MET A 38 -1.55 -9.83 14.86
C MET A 38 -1.53 -10.11 16.38
N ALA A 39 -2.68 -10.08 17.06
CA ALA A 39 -2.77 -10.41 18.49
C ALA A 39 -2.39 -11.86 18.76
N MET A 40 -2.89 -12.79 17.97
CA MET A 40 -2.52 -14.20 18.04
C MET A 40 -1.03 -14.39 17.78
N ARG A 41 -0.49 -13.75 16.75
CA ARG A 41 0.93 -13.82 16.45
C ARG A 41 1.79 -13.29 17.60
N HIS A 42 1.39 -12.17 18.20
CA HIS A 42 2.05 -11.61 19.38
C HIS A 42 2.02 -12.59 20.57
N TYR A 43 0.88 -13.23 20.83
CA TYR A 43 0.72 -14.22 21.89
C TYR A 43 1.58 -15.46 21.65
N GLU A 44 1.54 -16.04 20.46
CA GLU A 44 2.30 -17.24 20.08
C GLU A 44 3.82 -17.03 20.15
N GLN A 45 4.30 -15.84 19.77
CA GLN A 45 5.71 -15.49 19.75
C GLN A 45 6.22 -14.92 21.09
N GLY A 46 5.31 -14.62 22.02
CA GLY A 46 5.65 -14.07 23.32
C GLY A 46 6.18 -12.63 23.29
N GLY A 47 5.89 -11.85 22.24
CA GLY A 47 6.33 -10.47 22.12
C GLY A 47 6.20 -9.86 20.72
N TRP A 48 6.84 -8.71 20.53
CA TRP A 48 6.71 -7.89 19.33
C TRP A 48 7.40 -8.44 18.08
N ARG A 49 8.23 -9.47 18.20
CA ARG A 49 8.87 -10.16 17.09
C ARG A 49 7.92 -11.24 16.57
N HIS A 50 7.14 -10.94 15.54
CA HIS A 50 6.09 -11.81 15.02
C HIS A 50 6.59 -12.90 14.05
N TYR A 51 7.73 -12.69 13.40
CA TYR A 51 8.34 -13.63 12.46
C TYR A 51 9.86 -13.62 12.66
N ASP A 52 10.51 -14.74 12.39
CA ASP A 52 11.97 -14.81 12.42
C ASP A 52 12.56 -14.48 11.03
N THR A 53 12.90 -13.22 10.84
CA THR A 53 13.47 -12.66 9.60
C THR A 53 14.68 -11.79 9.92
N PRO A 54 15.56 -11.49 8.93
CA PRO A 54 16.62 -10.51 9.13
C PRO A 54 16.09 -9.14 9.60
N PHE A 55 14.89 -8.73 9.15
CA PHE A 55 14.24 -7.50 9.59
C PHE A 55 13.92 -7.53 11.08
N SER A 56 13.26 -8.59 11.56
CA SER A 56 12.87 -8.72 12.97
C SER A 56 14.05 -8.92 13.91
N ARG A 57 15.21 -9.30 13.38
CA ARG A 57 16.48 -9.35 14.12
C ARG A 57 17.28 -8.04 14.05
N GLY A 58 16.74 -7.00 13.41
CA GLY A 58 17.44 -5.72 13.22
C GLY A 58 18.65 -5.79 12.28
N GLN A 59 18.75 -6.82 11.44
CA GLN A 59 19.86 -7.09 10.53
C GLN A 59 19.65 -6.53 9.13
N ALA A 60 18.39 -6.28 8.75
CA ALA A 60 18.02 -5.70 7.46
C ALA A 60 16.85 -4.73 7.64
N GLY A 61 16.83 -3.67 6.83
CA GLY A 61 15.71 -2.75 6.70
C GLY A 61 14.80 -3.13 5.53
N ILE A 62 13.58 -2.61 5.52
CA ILE A 62 12.66 -2.71 4.38
C ILE A 62 12.73 -1.38 3.62
N PRO A 63 13.04 -1.38 2.31
CA PRO A 63 12.96 -0.19 1.49
C PRO A 63 11.53 0.37 1.43
N ILE A 64 11.40 1.69 1.55
CA ILE A 64 10.12 2.39 1.49
C ILE A 64 10.14 3.53 0.48
N ASN A 65 8.96 3.87 -0.04
CA ASN A 65 8.81 5.12 -0.77
C ASN A 65 8.69 6.32 0.20
N GLY A 66 9.26 7.45 -0.18
CA GLY A 66 8.93 8.75 0.41
C GLY A 66 7.53 9.17 -0.04
N LEU A 67 6.74 9.77 0.85
CA LEU A 67 5.41 10.28 0.55
C LEU A 67 5.44 11.81 0.49
N ILE A 68 4.88 12.36 -0.59
CA ILE A 68 4.63 13.78 -0.78
C ILE A 68 3.12 14.00 -0.65
N TRP A 69 2.73 14.68 0.41
CA TRP A 69 1.34 15.01 0.70
C TRP A 69 0.82 16.10 -0.23
N MET A 70 -0.47 16.05 -0.52
CA MET A 70 -1.15 17.11 -1.26
C MET A 70 -1.02 18.44 -0.55
N GLY A 71 -0.87 19.50 -1.34
CA GLY A 71 -0.77 20.88 -0.88
C GLY A 71 -0.64 21.83 -2.06
N ASP A 72 -0.29 23.09 -1.80
CA ASP A 72 0.08 23.98 -2.89
C ASP A 72 1.44 23.57 -3.50
N TYR A 73 1.74 24.13 -4.67
CA TYR A 73 2.94 23.79 -5.43
C TYR A 73 4.24 23.95 -4.61
N LYS A 74 4.35 25.03 -3.84
CA LYS A 74 5.54 25.34 -3.05
C LYS A 74 5.74 24.29 -1.94
N TYR A 75 4.67 23.98 -1.21
CA TYR A 75 4.69 22.98 -0.14
C TYR A 75 5.05 21.59 -0.67
N MET A 76 4.51 21.19 -1.82
CA MET A 76 4.85 19.90 -2.44
C MET A 76 6.31 19.87 -2.91
N LEU A 77 6.81 20.95 -3.48
CA LEU A 77 8.21 21.07 -3.90
C LEU A 77 9.17 20.96 -2.70
N GLU A 78 8.88 21.66 -1.61
CA GLU A 78 9.68 21.60 -0.38
C GLU A 78 9.77 20.16 0.16
N GLN A 79 8.64 19.42 0.17
CA GLN A 79 8.63 18.01 0.56
C GLN A 79 9.50 17.13 -0.37
N VAL A 80 9.42 17.35 -1.69
CA VAL A 80 10.25 16.65 -2.66
C VAL A 80 11.73 16.87 -2.38
N GLU A 81 12.14 18.13 -2.23
CA GLU A 81 13.53 18.48 -1.93
C GLU A 81 14.02 17.83 -0.62
N GLU A 82 13.15 17.79 0.40
CA GLU A 82 13.46 17.11 1.66
C GLU A 82 13.69 15.62 1.46
N LYS A 83 12.79 14.93 0.75
CA LYS A 83 12.95 13.49 0.46
C LYS A 83 14.21 13.19 -0.36
N MET A 84 14.55 14.06 -1.30
CA MET A 84 15.80 13.91 -2.05
C MET A 84 17.03 14.04 -1.14
N LYS A 85 17.05 15.03 -0.23
CA LYS A 85 18.12 15.20 0.76
C LYS A 85 18.22 14.01 1.73
N GLU A 86 17.10 13.39 2.07
CA GLU A 86 17.02 12.19 2.89
C GLU A 86 17.49 10.91 2.16
N GLY A 87 17.73 10.99 0.84
CA GLY A 87 18.27 9.89 0.03
C GLY A 87 17.21 8.89 -0.44
N PHE A 88 15.94 9.27 -0.52
CA PHE A 88 14.91 8.40 -1.07
C PHE A 88 15.14 8.12 -2.55
N ARG A 89 15.06 6.84 -2.93
CA ARG A 89 15.17 6.36 -4.31
C ARG A 89 13.81 6.08 -4.96
N CYS A 90 12.75 6.10 -4.19
CA CYS A 90 11.37 6.04 -4.66
C CYS A 90 10.54 7.08 -3.91
N VAL A 91 9.76 7.86 -4.65
CA VAL A 91 8.87 8.89 -4.09
C VAL A 91 7.49 8.75 -4.70
N LYS A 92 6.47 8.79 -3.85
CA LYS A 92 5.06 8.79 -4.25
C LYS A 92 4.46 10.17 -4.01
N LEU A 93 3.92 10.80 -5.06
CA LEU A 93 3.24 12.09 -4.99
C LEU A 93 1.74 11.89 -5.05
N LYS A 94 1.02 12.48 -4.11
CA LYS A 94 -0.43 12.63 -4.21
C LYS A 94 -0.76 13.70 -5.26
N ILE A 95 -1.65 13.37 -6.20
CA ILE A 95 -2.11 14.26 -7.28
C ILE A 95 -3.63 14.32 -7.33
N GLY A 96 -4.18 15.26 -8.13
CA GLY A 96 -5.63 15.42 -8.29
C GLY A 96 -6.27 16.45 -7.36
N ALA A 97 -5.48 17.19 -6.55
CA ALA A 97 -5.98 18.20 -5.64
C ALA A 97 -5.76 19.64 -6.13
N ILE A 98 -4.78 19.86 -7.01
CA ILE A 98 -4.49 21.15 -7.60
C ILE A 98 -4.65 21.10 -9.13
N ASP A 99 -4.44 22.23 -9.79
CA ASP A 99 -4.45 22.27 -11.24
C ASP A 99 -3.46 21.27 -11.84
N PHE A 100 -3.93 20.45 -12.78
CA PHE A 100 -3.17 19.35 -13.35
C PHE A 100 -1.88 19.80 -14.07
N ASP A 101 -1.87 20.97 -14.70
CA ASP A 101 -0.67 21.49 -15.37
C ASP A 101 0.40 21.90 -14.33
N ARG A 102 -0.01 22.31 -13.13
CA ARG A 102 0.91 22.54 -12.02
C ARG A 102 1.48 21.24 -11.48
N GLU A 103 0.68 20.18 -11.38
CA GLU A 103 1.18 18.84 -10.98
C GLU A 103 2.20 18.32 -11.99
N LEU A 104 1.91 18.43 -13.29
CA LEU A 104 2.88 18.11 -14.34
C LEU A 104 4.16 18.94 -14.27
N SER A 105 4.03 20.24 -13.96
CA SER A 105 5.19 21.13 -13.82
C SER A 105 6.09 20.69 -12.65
N LEU A 106 5.50 20.23 -11.55
CA LEU A 106 6.25 19.67 -10.42
C LEU A 106 6.99 18.39 -10.80
N LEU A 107 6.31 17.45 -11.47
CA LEU A 107 6.95 16.22 -11.96
C LEU A 107 8.09 16.52 -12.94
N LYS A 108 7.87 17.46 -13.85
CA LYS A 108 8.89 17.93 -14.79
C LYS A 108 10.10 18.53 -14.08
N HIS A 109 9.85 19.34 -13.04
CA HIS A 109 10.92 19.91 -12.22
C HIS A 109 11.76 18.80 -11.57
N ILE A 110 11.12 17.78 -11.01
CA ILE A 110 11.86 16.64 -10.43
C ILE A 110 12.70 15.96 -11.52
N ARG A 111 12.13 15.68 -12.69
CA ARG A 111 12.84 15.00 -13.79
C ARG A 111 13.97 15.82 -14.42
N THR A 112 13.95 17.16 -14.30
CA THR A 112 15.11 17.98 -14.71
C THR A 112 16.32 17.82 -13.80
N HIS A 113 16.13 17.39 -12.56
CA HIS A 113 17.20 17.21 -11.57
C HIS A 113 17.56 15.75 -11.35
N PHE A 114 16.61 14.84 -11.54
CA PHE A 114 16.78 13.42 -11.25
C PHE A 114 16.18 12.57 -12.38
N SER A 115 16.98 11.76 -13.01
CA SER A 115 16.54 10.79 -14.02
C SER A 115 15.68 9.67 -13.39
N ALA A 116 14.95 8.95 -14.21
CA ALA A 116 14.17 7.78 -13.77
C ALA A 116 15.04 6.63 -13.23
N LYS A 117 16.33 6.62 -13.57
CA LYS A 117 17.31 5.65 -13.04
C LYS A 117 17.78 5.99 -11.62
N GLU A 118 17.75 7.26 -11.26
CA GLU A 118 18.15 7.73 -9.94
C GLU A 118 16.98 7.68 -8.96
N ILE A 119 15.78 8.06 -9.41
CA ILE A 119 14.59 8.14 -8.57
C ILE A 119 13.37 7.58 -9.30
N GLU A 120 12.79 6.53 -8.74
CA GLU A 120 11.47 6.04 -9.11
C GLU A 120 10.39 7.01 -8.64
N LEU A 121 9.53 7.45 -9.54
CA LEU A 121 8.37 8.27 -9.19
C LEU A 121 7.09 7.46 -9.37
N ARG A 122 6.26 7.47 -8.34
CA ARG A 122 4.88 6.99 -8.37
C ARG A 122 3.95 8.17 -8.13
N VAL A 123 2.77 8.14 -8.70
CA VAL A 123 1.72 9.12 -8.41
C VAL A 123 0.46 8.40 -7.93
N ASP A 124 -0.32 9.09 -7.11
CA ASP A 124 -1.55 8.56 -6.53
C ASP A 124 -2.66 9.60 -6.69
N ALA A 125 -3.64 9.28 -7.50
CA ALA A 125 -4.76 10.16 -7.81
C ALA A 125 -5.97 9.97 -6.88
N ASN A 126 -6.01 8.90 -6.07
CA ASN A 126 -7.13 8.56 -5.19
C ASN A 126 -8.50 8.69 -5.90
N GLY A 127 -8.59 8.29 -7.15
CA GLY A 127 -9.82 8.35 -7.93
C GLY A 127 -10.25 9.74 -8.38
N ALA A 128 -9.35 10.71 -8.42
CA ALA A 128 -9.68 12.11 -8.71
C ALA A 128 -10.04 12.38 -10.17
N PHE A 129 -9.60 11.53 -11.11
CA PHE A 129 -9.90 11.78 -12.53
C PHE A 129 -11.29 11.28 -12.90
N THR A 130 -11.96 12.00 -13.78
CA THR A 130 -13.17 11.48 -14.42
C THR A 130 -12.82 10.54 -15.57
N PRO A 131 -13.60 9.49 -15.88
CA PRO A 131 -13.29 8.58 -16.97
C PRO A 131 -13.03 9.25 -18.32
N PRO A 132 -13.80 10.29 -18.75
CA PRO A 132 -13.55 10.95 -20.04
C PRO A 132 -12.20 11.67 -20.14
N GLU A 133 -11.65 12.17 -19.04
CA GLU A 133 -10.37 12.89 -19.05
C GLU A 133 -9.16 12.02 -18.66
N ALA A 134 -9.43 10.84 -18.06
CA ALA A 134 -8.39 10.02 -17.48
C ALA A 134 -7.32 9.61 -18.50
N MET A 135 -7.71 9.12 -19.66
CA MET A 135 -6.76 8.64 -20.68
C MET A 135 -5.83 9.76 -21.19
N ASP A 136 -6.34 10.98 -21.38
CA ASP A 136 -5.50 12.10 -21.78
C ASP A 136 -4.48 12.49 -20.70
N LYS A 137 -4.93 12.52 -19.43
CA LYS A 137 -4.04 12.76 -18.29
C LYS A 137 -2.98 11.67 -18.12
N LEU A 138 -3.36 10.39 -18.31
CA LEU A 138 -2.43 9.26 -18.25
C LEU A 138 -1.34 9.34 -19.32
N LYS A 139 -1.69 9.72 -20.54
CA LYS A 139 -0.72 9.93 -21.63
C LYS A 139 0.28 11.04 -21.28
N ARG A 140 -0.20 12.15 -20.77
CA ARG A 140 0.67 13.29 -20.35
C ARG A 140 1.56 12.93 -19.16
N LEU A 141 1.05 12.16 -18.19
CA LEU A 141 1.83 11.65 -17.05
C LEU A 141 2.90 10.64 -17.50
N ALA A 142 2.61 9.81 -18.50
CA ALA A 142 3.57 8.85 -19.04
C ALA A 142 4.84 9.51 -19.62
N GLU A 143 4.74 10.75 -20.09
CA GLU A 143 5.90 11.53 -20.59
C GLU A 143 6.92 11.86 -19.47
N MET A 144 6.54 11.67 -18.19
CA MET A 144 7.37 11.95 -17.02
C MET A 144 8.17 10.73 -16.51
N ASP A 145 8.25 9.64 -17.28
CA ASP A 145 8.94 8.40 -16.89
C ASP A 145 8.53 7.91 -15.49
N LEU A 146 7.22 7.91 -15.20
CA LEU A 146 6.66 7.42 -13.95
C LEU A 146 6.62 5.88 -13.93
N HIS A 147 6.84 5.30 -12.76
CA HIS A 147 6.68 3.86 -12.55
C HIS A 147 5.20 3.43 -12.68
N SER A 148 4.31 4.14 -12.03
CA SER A 148 2.88 3.81 -11.99
C SER A 148 2.02 4.96 -11.49
N ILE A 149 0.72 4.87 -11.79
CA ILE A 149 -0.32 5.67 -11.15
C ILE A 149 -1.23 4.78 -10.31
N GLU A 150 -1.46 5.19 -9.07
CA GLU A 150 -2.40 4.56 -8.15
C GLU A 150 -3.79 5.16 -8.34
N GLN A 151 -4.80 4.30 -8.53
CA GLN A 151 -6.23 4.58 -8.60
C GLN A 151 -6.57 5.87 -9.39
N PRO A 152 -6.46 5.87 -10.73
CA PRO A 152 -6.68 7.08 -11.52
C PRO A 152 -8.13 7.58 -11.47
N ILE A 153 -9.11 6.69 -11.54
CA ILE A 153 -10.54 7.00 -11.46
C ILE A 153 -11.16 6.40 -10.20
N ARG A 154 -12.32 6.88 -9.81
CA ARG A 154 -13.05 6.41 -8.62
C ARG A 154 -13.37 4.93 -8.74
N ALA A 155 -13.18 4.20 -7.64
CA ALA A 155 -13.52 2.77 -7.54
C ALA A 155 -14.98 2.46 -7.88
N GLY A 156 -15.24 1.24 -8.35
CA GLY A 156 -16.56 0.76 -8.75
C GLY A 156 -16.91 1.01 -10.22
N GLN A 157 -15.96 1.48 -11.03
CA GLN A 157 -16.11 1.70 -12.48
C GLN A 157 -15.25 0.68 -13.24
N LEU A 158 -15.62 -0.60 -13.10
CA LEU A 158 -14.79 -1.72 -13.55
C LEU A 158 -14.47 -1.71 -15.05
N GLU A 159 -15.45 -1.39 -15.89
CA GLU A 159 -15.28 -1.37 -17.35
C GLU A 159 -14.35 -0.23 -17.78
N GLU A 160 -14.54 0.96 -17.23
CA GLU A 160 -13.68 2.11 -17.47
C GLU A 160 -12.25 1.86 -16.97
N MET A 161 -12.12 1.28 -15.78
CA MET A 161 -10.80 0.94 -15.24
C MET A 161 -10.11 -0.14 -16.07
N ALA A 162 -10.84 -1.15 -16.53
CA ALA A 162 -10.32 -2.19 -17.43
C ALA A 162 -9.84 -1.60 -18.76
N HIS A 163 -10.62 -0.68 -19.35
CA HIS A 163 -10.19 0.03 -20.56
C HIS A 163 -8.91 0.85 -20.31
N LEU A 164 -8.85 1.58 -19.20
CA LEU A 164 -7.64 2.34 -18.85
C LEU A 164 -6.44 1.40 -18.63
N ALA A 165 -6.60 0.29 -17.92
CA ALA A 165 -5.53 -0.66 -17.66
C ALA A 165 -4.97 -1.30 -18.94
N ALA A 166 -5.83 -1.53 -19.95
CA ALA A 166 -5.44 -2.10 -21.23
C ALA A 166 -4.74 -1.10 -22.17
N GLU A 167 -5.15 0.16 -22.17
CA GLU A 167 -4.76 1.14 -23.19
C GLU A 167 -3.77 2.21 -22.68
N SER A 168 -3.64 2.36 -21.35
CA SER A 168 -2.77 3.38 -20.76
C SER A 168 -1.29 3.09 -21.04
N PRO A 169 -0.51 4.10 -21.48
CA PRO A 169 0.95 3.97 -21.55
C PRO A 169 1.62 4.02 -20.17
N LEU A 170 0.90 4.47 -19.14
CA LEU A 170 1.36 4.50 -17.76
C LEU A 170 0.76 3.32 -16.97
N PRO A 171 1.57 2.45 -16.34
CA PRO A 171 1.07 1.34 -15.55
C PRO A 171 0.13 1.77 -14.43
N ILE A 172 -0.98 1.05 -14.26
CA ILE A 172 -2.01 1.32 -13.26
C ILE A 172 -1.84 0.38 -12.07
N ALA A 173 -1.91 0.94 -10.86
CA ALA A 173 -1.97 0.22 -9.60
C ALA A 173 -3.34 0.43 -8.93
N LEU A 174 -4.01 -0.66 -8.54
CA LEU A 174 -5.30 -0.58 -7.85
C LEU A 174 -5.10 -0.51 -6.34
N ASP A 175 -5.80 0.41 -5.69
CA ASP A 175 -5.87 0.56 -4.22
C ASP A 175 -7.34 0.51 -3.76
N GLU A 176 -8.09 1.59 -3.91
CA GLU A 176 -9.47 1.69 -3.44
C GLU A 176 -10.41 0.67 -4.12
N GLU A 177 -10.07 0.20 -5.31
CA GLU A 177 -10.82 -0.83 -6.01
C GLU A 177 -10.85 -2.17 -5.26
N LEU A 178 -9.82 -2.45 -4.47
CA LEU A 178 -9.71 -3.70 -3.69
C LEU A 178 -10.53 -3.66 -2.40
N ILE A 179 -10.91 -2.46 -1.91
CA ILE A 179 -11.63 -2.29 -0.65
C ILE A 179 -13.05 -2.84 -0.80
N GLY A 180 -13.41 -3.77 0.10
CA GLY A 180 -14.71 -4.43 0.07
C GLY A 180 -14.76 -5.71 -0.76
N CYS A 181 -13.78 -5.98 -1.62
CA CYS A 181 -13.60 -7.28 -2.29
C CYS A 181 -13.01 -8.29 -1.30
N ASN A 182 -13.87 -8.96 -0.55
CA ASN A 182 -13.40 -9.84 0.53
C ASN A 182 -13.47 -11.33 0.18
N ALA A 183 -14.42 -11.73 -0.67
CA ALA A 183 -14.55 -13.13 -1.09
C ALA A 183 -13.52 -13.48 -2.20
N PRO A 184 -12.96 -14.71 -2.20
CA PRO A 184 -11.98 -15.14 -3.20
C PRO A 184 -12.46 -15.00 -4.66
N ASP A 185 -13.72 -15.32 -4.92
CA ASP A 185 -14.31 -15.22 -6.26
C ASP A 185 -14.48 -13.76 -6.72
N GLU A 186 -14.80 -12.84 -5.78
CA GLU A 186 -14.85 -11.40 -6.07
C GLU A 186 -13.47 -10.87 -6.43
N LYS A 187 -12.44 -11.22 -5.65
CA LYS A 187 -11.06 -10.85 -5.89
C LYS A 187 -10.59 -11.34 -7.26
N ARG A 188 -10.84 -12.61 -7.57
CA ARG A 188 -10.50 -13.22 -8.85
C ARG A 188 -11.19 -12.47 -10.00
N ARG A 189 -12.49 -12.30 -9.94
CA ARG A 189 -13.28 -11.60 -10.96
C ARG A 189 -12.77 -10.18 -11.19
N LEU A 190 -12.43 -9.46 -10.13
CA LEU A 190 -11.90 -8.10 -10.25
C LEU A 190 -10.58 -8.09 -11.03
N LEU A 191 -9.62 -8.95 -10.68
CA LEU A 191 -8.34 -9.01 -11.38
C LEU A 191 -8.47 -9.51 -12.81
N GLU A 192 -9.34 -10.48 -13.09
CA GLU A 192 -9.61 -10.99 -14.44
C GLU A 192 -10.30 -9.93 -15.31
N THR A 193 -11.13 -9.07 -14.72
CA THR A 193 -11.85 -8.02 -15.46
C THR A 193 -10.93 -6.84 -15.77
N ILE A 194 -10.22 -6.31 -14.78
CA ILE A 194 -9.43 -5.09 -14.94
C ILE A 194 -8.03 -5.40 -15.49
N HIS A 195 -7.41 -6.50 -15.05
CA HIS A 195 -6.05 -6.90 -15.42
C HIS A 195 -5.01 -5.77 -15.22
N PRO A 196 -4.92 -5.17 -14.01
CA PRO A 196 -4.03 -4.05 -13.74
C PRO A 196 -2.57 -4.49 -13.77
N GLN A 197 -1.64 -3.54 -13.90
CA GLN A 197 -0.21 -3.82 -13.83
C GLN A 197 0.25 -4.08 -12.40
N TYR A 198 -0.41 -3.44 -11.41
CA TYR A 198 -0.08 -3.62 -9.99
C TYR A 198 -1.33 -3.57 -9.11
N ILE A 199 -1.22 -4.16 -7.91
CA ILE A 199 -2.18 -4.00 -6.81
C ILE A 199 -1.47 -3.57 -5.54
N ILE A 200 -2.15 -2.80 -4.70
CA ILE A 200 -1.62 -2.25 -3.45
C ILE A 200 -2.32 -2.90 -2.27
N LEU A 201 -1.55 -3.48 -1.35
CA LEU A 201 -2.09 -4.31 -0.28
C LEU A 201 -2.03 -3.59 1.07
N LYS A 202 -3.17 -3.50 1.74
CA LYS A 202 -3.34 -2.91 3.08
C LYS A 202 -4.03 -3.93 4.00
N PRO A 203 -3.30 -4.67 4.84
CA PRO A 203 -3.89 -5.74 5.65
C PRO A 203 -5.14 -5.34 6.44
N SER A 204 -5.16 -4.13 7.02
CA SER A 204 -6.31 -3.63 7.77
C SER A 204 -7.56 -3.32 6.91
N LEU A 205 -7.43 -3.28 5.57
CA LEU A 205 -8.52 -2.99 4.64
C LEU A 205 -8.87 -4.15 3.69
N HIS A 206 -7.95 -5.08 3.48
CA HIS A 206 -8.06 -6.10 2.44
C HIS A 206 -8.19 -7.54 2.99
N GLY A 207 -8.79 -7.68 4.16
CA GLY A 207 -9.09 -8.99 4.75
C GLY A 207 -7.97 -9.55 5.62
N GLY A 208 -7.24 -8.69 6.34
CA GLY A 208 -6.14 -9.09 7.19
C GLY A 208 -4.90 -9.53 6.40
N ILE A 209 -3.97 -10.17 7.10
CA ILE A 209 -2.80 -10.82 6.50
C ILE A 209 -3.23 -11.97 5.59
N SER A 210 -4.20 -12.76 6.02
CA SER A 210 -4.75 -13.87 5.23
C SER A 210 -5.37 -13.39 3.92
N GLY A 211 -6.20 -12.35 3.96
CA GLY A 211 -6.80 -11.77 2.76
C GLY A 211 -5.81 -11.13 1.80
N CYS A 212 -4.74 -10.49 2.31
CA CYS A 212 -3.65 -10.00 1.47
C CYS A 212 -2.85 -11.14 0.85
N THR A 213 -2.65 -12.25 1.56
CA THR A 213 -1.98 -13.44 1.00
C THR A 213 -2.79 -14.03 -0.15
N GLU A 214 -4.12 -14.07 -0.05
CA GLU A 214 -4.99 -14.47 -1.16
C GLU A 214 -4.81 -13.55 -2.39
N TRP A 215 -4.73 -12.23 -2.19
CA TRP A 215 -4.47 -11.28 -3.27
C TRP A 215 -3.12 -11.53 -3.95
N ILE A 216 -2.07 -11.86 -3.19
CA ILE A 216 -0.74 -12.19 -3.73
C ILE A 216 -0.83 -13.44 -4.62
N HIS A 217 -1.46 -14.51 -4.16
CA HIS A 217 -1.63 -15.74 -4.96
C HIS A 217 -2.46 -15.49 -6.23
N LEU A 218 -3.48 -14.64 -6.17
CA LEU A 218 -4.25 -14.26 -7.35
C LEU A 218 -3.43 -13.40 -8.31
N ALA A 219 -2.59 -12.49 -7.81
CA ALA A 219 -1.68 -11.71 -8.65
C ALA A 219 -0.64 -12.60 -9.35
N GLU A 220 -0.14 -13.64 -8.68
CA GLU A 220 0.72 -14.66 -9.29
C GLU A 220 0.00 -15.40 -10.41
N ALA A 221 -1.22 -15.86 -10.14
CA ALA A 221 -1.98 -16.69 -11.07
C ALA A 221 -2.54 -15.91 -12.28
N ILE A 222 -2.95 -14.66 -12.11
CA ILE A 222 -3.69 -13.88 -13.10
C ILE A 222 -2.80 -12.82 -13.75
N LEU A 223 -2.01 -12.08 -12.95
CA LEU A 223 -1.19 -10.98 -13.44
C LEU A 223 0.23 -11.42 -13.82
N GLY A 224 0.60 -12.68 -13.55
CA GLY A 224 1.96 -13.19 -13.79
C GLY A 224 3.00 -12.54 -12.85
N SER A 225 2.61 -12.26 -11.60
CA SER A 225 3.54 -11.79 -10.57
C SER A 225 4.57 -12.87 -10.25
N THR A 226 5.84 -12.50 -10.15
CA THR A 226 6.92 -13.40 -9.72
C THR A 226 7.73 -12.74 -8.61
N PRO A 227 8.55 -13.49 -7.85
CA PRO A 227 9.43 -12.90 -6.85
C PRO A 227 10.38 -11.83 -7.40
N GLU A 228 10.84 -11.99 -8.65
CA GLU A 228 11.75 -11.06 -9.33
C GLU A 228 11.02 -9.86 -9.93
N GLN A 229 9.75 -10.04 -10.29
CA GLN A 229 8.89 -9.02 -10.87
C GLN A 229 7.52 -9.00 -10.19
N PRO A 230 7.45 -8.60 -8.93
CA PRO A 230 6.19 -8.57 -8.19
C PRO A 230 5.24 -7.53 -8.79
N LYS A 231 3.96 -7.92 -8.89
CA LYS A 231 2.87 -7.06 -9.36
C LYS A 231 2.07 -6.46 -8.20
N TRP A 232 2.68 -6.33 -7.06
CA TRP A 232 2.07 -5.80 -5.85
C TRP A 232 3.12 -5.21 -4.91
N TRP A 233 2.69 -4.33 -4.04
CA TRP A 233 3.45 -3.91 -2.85
C TRP A 233 2.51 -3.68 -1.68
N VAL A 234 3.10 -3.68 -0.47
CA VAL A 234 2.37 -3.46 0.78
C VAL A 234 2.44 -2.00 1.18
N THR A 235 1.33 -1.46 1.67
CA THR A 235 1.27 -0.12 2.23
C THR A 235 0.49 -0.10 3.54
N SER A 236 0.70 0.95 4.33
CA SER A 236 -0.04 1.23 5.55
C SER A 236 -1.35 1.96 5.22
N ALA A 237 -2.41 1.67 5.97
CA ALA A 237 -3.62 2.48 6.03
C ALA A 237 -3.59 3.43 7.25
N LEU A 238 -2.40 3.90 7.62
CA LEU A 238 -2.10 4.80 8.75
C LEU A 238 -2.31 4.13 10.12
N GLU A 239 -1.89 2.89 10.26
CA GLU A 239 -1.91 2.17 11.52
C GLU A 239 -0.93 2.80 12.53
N SER A 240 -1.20 2.58 13.84
CA SER A 240 -0.25 2.86 14.92
C SER A 240 1.02 2.03 14.78
N GLN A 241 2.03 2.30 15.61
CA GLN A 241 3.28 1.53 15.63
C GLN A 241 3.07 0.02 15.83
N ILE A 242 2.00 -0.37 16.54
CA ILE A 242 1.66 -1.78 16.75
C ILE A 242 1.23 -2.45 15.45
N GLY A 243 0.27 -1.85 14.75
CA GLY A 243 -0.21 -2.37 13.46
C GLY A 243 0.87 -2.27 12.38
N LEU A 244 1.60 -1.15 12.31
CA LEU A 244 2.70 -0.97 11.37
C LEU A 244 3.81 -2.01 11.59
N ASN A 245 4.14 -2.35 12.85
CA ASN A 245 5.08 -3.42 13.16
C ASN A 245 4.63 -4.77 12.60
N ALA A 246 3.36 -5.13 12.81
CA ALA A 246 2.82 -6.39 12.30
C ALA A 246 2.88 -6.45 10.77
N ILE A 247 2.49 -5.37 10.10
CA ILE A 247 2.56 -5.25 8.62
C ILE A 247 4.00 -5.36 8.13
N ALA A 248 4.93 -4.61 8.73
CA ALA A 248 6.34 -4.60 8.32
C ALA A 248 6.99 -5.98 8.49
N GLN A 249 6.74 -6.66 9.60
CA GLN A 249 7.29 -7.99 9.84
C GLN A 249 6.71 -9.05 8.91
N TRP A 250 5.40 -9.00 8.62
CA TRP A 250 4.82 -9.86 7.60
C TRP A 250 5.42 -9.54 6.21
N CYS A 251 5.49 -8.26 5.85
CA CYS A 251 6.10 -7.81 4.59
C CYS A 251 7.52 -8.35 4.41
N ALA A 252 8.33 -8.37 5.48
CA ALA A 252 9.68 -8.91 5.46
C ALA A 252 9.75 -10.42 5.12
N THR A 253 8.66 -11.17 5.34
CA THR A 253 8.60 -12.61 4.98
C THR A 253 8.39 -12.83 3.49
N LEU A 254 7.90 -11.81 2.77
CA LEU A 254 7.47 -11.93 1.38
C LEU A 254 8.60 -11.73 0.36
N GLY A 255 9.73 -11.15 0.79
CA GLY A 255 10.91 -10.97 -0.08
C GLY A 255 10.69 -10.02 -1.27
N ASN A 256 9.67 -9.16 -1.23
CA ASN A 256 9.37 -8.22 -2.31
C ASN A 256 10.44 -7.12 -2.39
N PRO A 257 11.15 -6.97 -3.53
CA PRO A 257 12.22 -5.98 -3.68
C PRO A 257 11.73 -4.55 -3.92
N LEU A 258 10.44 -4.35 -4.24
CA LEU A 258 9.90 -3.02 -4.50
C LEU A 258 9.89 -2.17 -3.21
N PRO A 259 10.09 -0.85 -3.31
CA PRO A 259 9.86 0.05 -2.19
C PRO A 259 8.40 -0.02 -1.69
N GLN A 260 8.21 -0.26 -0.39
CA GLN A 260 6.91 -0.45 0.24
C GLN A 260 6.34 0.87 0.78
N GLY A 261 5.03 0.97 0.90
CA GLY A 261 4.35 2.17 1.42
C GLY A 261 4.25 2.20 2.95
N LEU A 262 5.34 1.90 3.66
CA LEU A 262 5.35 1.71 5.12
C LEU A 262 6.01 2.86 5.90
N GLY A 263 6.23 4.00 5.27
CA GLY A 263 6.87 5.17 5.89
C GLY A 263 5.98 6.03 6.80
N THR A 264 4.90 5.49 7.35
CA THR A 264 3.86 6.23 8.09
C THR A 264 4.03 6.23 9.61
N GLY A 265 5.08 5.61 10.13
CA GLY A 265 5.28 5.40 11.57
C GLY A 265 5.49 6.67 12.41
N GLU A 266 5.70 7.83 11.79
CA GLU A 266 5.91 9.12 12.47
C GLU A 266 4.63 9.97 12.59
N ILE A 267 3.50 9.47 12.09
CA ILE A 267 2.21 10.21 12.11
C ILE A 267 1.68 10.36 13.54
N PHE A 268 1.82 9.32 14.37
CA PHE A 268 1.35 9.32 15.75
C PHE A 268 2.49 9.71 16.69
N LYS A 269 2.52 10.97 17.12
CA LYS A 269 3.57 11.53 18.00
C LYS A 269 3.57 10.95 19.42
N ASP A 270 2.40 10.54 19.89
CA ASP A 270 2.19 10.04 21.26
C ASP A 270 2.16 8.51 21.35
N ASP A 271 2.60 7.81 20.33
CA ASP A 271 2.66 6.35 20.34
C ASP A 271 3.73 5.89 21.36
N LYS A 272 3.29 5.15 22.37
CA LYS A 272 4.15 4.65 23.47
C LYS A 272 5.13 3.58 23.00
N HIS A 273 4.83 2.92 21.90
CA HIS A 273 5.63 1.85 21.32
C HIS A 273 6.36 2.36 20.08
N ARG A 274 7.67 2.47 20.16
CA ARG A 274 8.52 2.80 19.01
C ARG A 274 9.14 1.52 18.45
N LEU A 275 8.31 0.69 17.83
CA LEU A 275 8.72 -0.61 17.30
C LEU A 275 9.37 -0.51 15.91
N ILE A 276 9.01 0.52 15.15
CA ILE A 276 9.52 0.77 13.80
C ILE A 276 10.17 2.14 13.76
N GLN A 277 11.41 2.19 13.26
CA GLN A 277 12.16 3.42 13.06
C GLN A 277 12.56 3.57 11.60
N ARG A 278 12.38 4.77 11.05
CA ARG A 278 12.86 5.13 9.72
C ARG A 278 14.34 5.55 9.78
N LYS A 279 15.13 5.08 8.81
CA LYS A 279 16.51 5.51 8.55
C LYS A 279 16.67 5.75 7.06
N GLY A 280 16.66 7.01 6.64
CA GLY A 280 16.65 7.36 5.21
C GLY A 280 15.43 6.76 4.50
N ASP A 281 15.66 6.02 3.44
CA ASP A 281 14.65 5.34 2.61
C ASP A 281 14.29 3.92 3.10
N THR A 282 14.60 3.58 4.34
CA THR A 282 14.32 2.26 4.92
C THR A 282 13.67 2.35 6.29
N ILE A 283 12.84 1.37 6.64
CA ILE A 283 12.34 1.16 7.99
C ILE A 283 13.01 -0.03 8.65
N TRP A 284 13.16 0.03 9.96
CA TRP A 284 13.86 -0.94 10.80
C TRP A 284 13.04 -1.30 12.03
N PHE A 285 13.11 -2.55 12.42
CA PHE A 285 12.61 -2.99 13.72
C PHE A 285 13.57 -2.61 14.83
N THR A 286 13.04 -2.08 15.95
CA THR A 286 13.83 -1.48 17.06
C THR A 286 13.40 -1.96 18.43
N ASN A 287 13.11 -3.22 18.63
CA ASN A 287 12.79 -3.74 19.96
C ASN A 287 14.00 -4.38 20.63
#